data_c6bf598157bd31e815d52c79b9d3c172
#
_entry.id   c6bf598157bd31e815d52c79b9d3c172
#
_cell.length_a   1.000
_cell.length_b   1.000
_cell.length_c   1.000
_cell.angle_alpha   90.00
_cell.angle_beta   90.00
_cell.angle_gamma   90.00
#
_symmetry.space_group_name_H-M   'P 1'
#
loop_
_entity.id
_entity.type
_entity.pdbx_description
1 polymer ?
#
loop_
_entity_poly.entity_id
_entity_poly.type
_entity_poly.pdbx_seq_one_letter_code
_entity_poly.pdbx_strand_id
1 'polypeptide(L)'
;MNPLIDLLKQYPALVVDGALATELERRGCDLRDPLWSAKALIETPDLIRQVHQDYFAAGADIAITASYQATIGGFMRRGLNQAESVDLLQRSVRLAREARDAFWAEPVHRIDRPRPLVAASVGPYGAFLANGSEYRGDYGLSEAQLMDFHRPRLAALLEADPDLLACETIPCLAEAQALVRLLTEFPNAWAWISFSAGDEAHICHGETFSECAAWLDGCPQVAAVGINCTAPGYLPALIRAARVVTEKPIVVYPNSGETWQADHHCWQRVSVGATFAAAAEVWYAEGATLIGGCCRTTPDHIRAIAAWVRRLPRRGHVSS
;
A
#
# COMPACT_ATOMS: atom_id res chain seq x y z
N MET A 1 16.67 10.59 -4.40
CA MET A 1 15.65 11.68 -4.34
C MET A 1 14.29 11.03 -4.10
N ASN A 2 13.39 11.64 -3.31
CA ASN A 2 12.06 11.08 -3.03
C ASN A 2 11.24 10.99 -4.33
N PRO A 3 10.85 9.79 -4.81
CA PRO A 3 10.18 9.61 -6.10
C PRO A 3 8.78 10.23 -6.15
N LEU A 4 8.14 10.48 -4.99
CA LEU A 4 6.80 11.04 -4.92
C LEU A 4 6.79 12.56 -5.09
N ILE A 5 7.80 13.25 -4.54
CA ILE A 5 7.83 14.72 -4.50
C ILE A 5 7.87 15.31 -5.92
N ASP A 6 8.67 14.75 -6.82
CA ASP A 6 8.80 15.30 -8.18
C ASP A 6 7.53 15.08 -9.01
N LEU A 7 6.80 14.00 -8.74
CA LEU A 7 5.49 13.77 -9.34
C LEU A 7 4.43 14.73 -8.76
N LEU A 8 4.41 14.91 -7.44
CA LEU A 8 3.44 15.80 -6.76
C LEU A 8 3.67 17.30 -7.03
N LYS A 9 4.84 17.68 -7.54
CA LYS A 9 5.06 19.04 -8.10
C LYS A 9 4.28 19.29 -9.39
N GLN A 10 4.00 18.22 -10.16
CA GLN A 10 3.36 18.29 -11.47
C GLN A 10 1.88 17.88 -11.41
N TYR A 11 1.58 16.87 -10.59
CA TYR A 11 0.25 16.28 -10.46
C TYR A 11 -0.36 16.61 -9.10
N PRO A 12 -1.64 16.98 -9.04
CA PRO A 12 -2.30 17.37 -7.78
C PRO A 12 -2.41 16.20 -6.79
N ALA A 13 -2.62 14.99 -7.31
CA ALA A 13 -2.65 13.74 -6.56
C ALA A 13 -2.16 12.58 -7.44
N LEU A 14 -1.74 11.49 -6.79
CA LEU A 14 -1.38 10.22 -7.43
C LEU A 14 -2.39 9.14 -7.02
N VAL A 15 -2.74 8.30 -7.96
CA VAL A 15 -3.70 7.20 -7.74
C VAL A 15 -2.92 5.93 -7.40
N VAL A 16 -3.14 5.42 -6.19
CA VAL A 16 -2.65 4.10 -5.76
C VAL A 16 -3.62 3.03 -6.26
N ASP A 17 -3.16 1.83 -6.50
CA ASP A 17 -3.98 0.72 -6.95
C ASP A 17 -5.00 0.25 -5.87
N GLY A 18 -5.65 -0.86 -6.11
CA GLY A 18 -6.64 -1.47 -5.22
C GLY A 18 -6.23 -2.86 -4.76
N ALA A 19 -7.19 -3.61 -4.22
CA ALA A 19 -6.98 -4.91 -3.60
C ALA A 19 -6.53 -5.99 -4.59
N LEU A 20 -5.23 -6.31 -4.62
CA LEU A 20 -4.69 -7.41 -5.40
C LEU A 20 -5.36 -8.75 -5.02
N ALA A 21 -5.48 -9.05 -3.74
CA ALA A 21 -6.07 -10.31 -3.28
C ALA A 21 -7.53 -10.47 -3.71
N THR A 22 -8.33 -9.41 -3.62
CA THR A 22 -9.73 -9.43 -4.08
C THR A 22 -9.83 -9.77 -5.57
N GLU A 23 -8.94 -9.23 -6.40
CA GLU A 23 -8.93 -9.54 -7.84
C GLU A 23 -8.42 -10.96 -8.12
N LEU A 24 -7.47 -11.48 -7.35
CA LEU A 24 -7.04 -12.88 -7.44
C LEU A 24 -8.18 -13.85 -7.08
N GLU A 25 -8.91 -13.59 -5.98
CA GLU A 25 -10.10 -14.37 -5.58
C GLU A 25 -11.19 -14.34 -6.65
N ARG A 26 -11.50 -13.16 -7.23
CA ARG A 26 -12.49 -13.03 -8.32
C ARG A 26 -12.11 -13.82 -9.57
N ARG A 27 -10.82 -14.16 -9.74
CA ARG A 27 -10.28 -14.98 -10.83
C ARG A 27 -10.06 -16.43 -10.44
N GLY A 28 -10.59 -16.84 -9.28
CA GLY A 28 -10.62 -18.23 -8.83
C GLY A 28 -9.41 -18.69 -8.01
N CYS A 29 -8.52 -17.79 -7.58
CA CYS A 29 -7.46 -18.14 -6.66
C CYS A 29 -8.04 -18.45 -5.27
N ASP A 30 -7.68 -19.60 -4.70
CA ASP A 30 -7.96 -19.91 -3.30
C ASP A 30 -6.86 -19.29 -2.41
N LEU A 31 -7.22 -18.23 -1.71
CA LEU A 31 -6.32 -17.52 -0.80
C LEU A 31 -6.49 -17.93 0.68
N ARG A 32 -7.18 -19.02 0.97
CA ARG A 32 -7.29 -19.62 2.33
C ARG A 32 -6.00 -20.34 2.69
N ASP A 33 -4.95 -19.57 2.96
CA ASP A 33 -3.58 -20.03 3.16
C ASP A 33 -2.84 -19.03 4.06
N PRO A 34 -1.94 -19.47 4.96
CA PRO A 34 -1.12 -18.56 5.77
C PRO A 34 -0.26 -17.57 4.96
N LEU A 35 0.07 -17.87 3.70
CA LEU A 35 0.76 -16.96 2.79
C LEU A 35 -0.20 -16.02 2.05
N TRP A 36 -1.51 -16.25 2.14
CA TRP A 36 -2.55 -15.45 1.48
C TRP A 36 -2.20 -15.17 0.01
N SER A 37 -2.16 -13.89 -0.42
CA SER A 37 -1.82 -13.53 -1.81
C SER A 37 -0.40 -13.91 -2.23
N ALA A 38 0.55 -14.08 -1.29
CA ALA A 38 1.90 -14.53 -1.60
C ALA A 38 1.96 -15.99 -2.10
N LYS A 39 0.92 -16.81 -1.82
CA LYS A 39 0.75 -18.13 -2.43
C LYS A 39 0.68 -18.04 -3.96
N ALA A 40 0.02 -17.01 -4.49
CA ALA A 40 -0.12 -16.81 -5.93
C ALA A 40 1.24 -16.56 -6.64
N LEU A 41 2.28 -16.09 -5.93
CA LEU A 41 3.64 -15.98 -6.47
C LEU A 41 4.22 -17.35 -6.88
N ILE A 42 3.78 -18.43 -6.21
CA ILE A 42 4.20 -19.78 -6.48
C ILE A 42 3.31 -20.39 -7.57
N GLU A 43 2.00 -20.28 -7.40
CA GLU A 43 1.02 -21.09 -8.15
C GLU A 43 0.53 -20.40 -9.43
N THR A 44 0.37 -19.07 -9.41
CA THR A 44 -0.27 -18.31 -10.51
C THR A 44 0.38 -16.93 -10.72
N PRO A 45 1.72 -16.83 -10.95
CA PRO A 45 2.41 -15.55 -11.07
C PRO A 45 1.88 -14.69 -12.24
N ASP A 46 1.50 -15.31 -13.37
CA ASP A 46 0.92 -14.58 -14.51
C ASP A 46 -0.38 -13.86 -14.15
N LEU A 47 -1.16 -14.40 -13.24
CA LEU A 47 -2.39 -13.77 -12.79
C LEU A 47 -2.11 -12.50 -11.97
N ILE A 48 -1.05 -12.51 -11.16
CA ILE A 48 -0.58 -11.31 -10.45
C ILE A 48 -0.21 -10.22 -11.47
N ARG A 49 0.55 -10.56 -12.50
CA ARG A 49 0.94 -9.61 -13.55
C ARG A 49 -0.28 -9.03 -14.27
N GLN A 50 -1.28 -9.85 -14.59
CA GLN A 50 -2.55 -9.39 -15.18
C GLN A 50 -3.31 -8.43 -14.26
N VAL A 51 -3.39 -8.70 -12.96
CA VAL A 51 -4.05 -7.80 -12.00
C VAL A 51 -3.35 -6.44 -11.96
N HIS A 52 -2.02 -6.39 -11.96
CA HIS A 52 -1.29 -5.12 -12.05
C HIS A 52 -1.60 -4.37 -13.36
N GLN A 53 -1.65 -5.09 -14.50
CA GLN A 53 -2.03 -4.48 -15.78
C GLN A 53 -3.43 -3.86 -15.73
N ASP A 54 -4.40 -4.54 -15.12
CA ASP A 54 -5.76 -4.03 -15.00
C ASP A 54 -5.85 -2.79 -14.12
N TYR A 55 -5.08 -2.73 -13.01
CA TYR A 55 -5.01 -1.52 -12.19
C TYR A 55 -4.34 -0.35 -12.93
N PHE A 56 -3.27 -0.59 -13.69
CA PHE A 56 -2.70 0.47 -14.54
C PHE A 56 -3.69 0.93 -15.61
N ALA A 57 -4.42 0.01 -16.25
CA ALA A 57 -5.47 0.34 -17.20
C ALA A 57 -6.67 1.07 -16.55
N ALA A 58 -6.94 0.78 -15.27
CA ALA A 58 -7.93 1.52 -14.48
C ALA A 58 -7.45 2.94 -14.08
N GLY A 59 -6.18 3.24 -14.24
CA GLY A 59 -5.63 4.58 -14.00
C GLY A 59 -4.73 4.70 -12.77
N ALA A 60 -4.31 3.60 -12.14
CA ALA A 60 -3.35 3.63 -11.04
C ALA A 60 -2.00 4.19 -11.50
N ASP A 61 -1.45 5.12 -10.73
CA ASP A 61 -0.12 5.70 -10.91
C ASP A 61 0.94 4.97 -10.06
N ILE A 62 0.50 4.19 -9.07
CA ILE A 62 1.37 3.39 -8.21
C ILE A 62 0.73 2.00 -8.04
N ALA A 63 1.50 0.94 -8.30
CA ALA A 63 1.11 -0.43 -7.99
C ALA A 63 1.86 -0.94 -6.78
N ILE A 64 1.14 -1.59 -5.86
CA ILE A 64 1.68 -2.25 -4.67
C ILE A 64 1.88 -3.74 -4.97
N THR A 65 3.06 -4.29 -4.69
CA THR A 65 3.41 -5.67 -5.07
C THR A 65 2.72 -6.73 -4.21
N ALA A 66 2.70 -7.98 -4.72
CA ALA A 66 2.10 -9.16 -4.04
C ALA A 66 2.93 -9.69 -2.86
N SER A 67 3.69 -8.84 -2.16
CA SER A 67 4.63 -9.25 -1.11
C SER A 67 4.18 -8.95 0.32
N TYR A 68 2.93 -8.54 0.54
CA TYR A 68 2.41 -8.14 1.86
C TYR A 68 2.69 -9.19 2.96
N GLN A 69 2.32 -10.45 2.77
CA GLN A 69 2.60 -11.55 3.69
C GLN A 69 3.84 -12.38 3.30
N ALA A 70 4.50 -12.04 2.20
CA ALA A 70 5.68 -12.75 1.74
C ALA A 70 6.86 -12.51 2.68
N THR A 71 7.37 -13.58 3.27
CA THR A 71 8.57 -13.57 4.09
C THR A 71 9.40 -14.81 3.81
N ILE A 72 10.72 -14.72 4.00
CA ILE A 72 11.61 -15.87 3.85
C ILE A 72 11.16 -16.99 4.78
N GLY A 73 10.87 -16.69 6.07
CA GLY A 73 10.40 -17.67 7.03
C GLY A 73 9.03 -18.28 6.68
N GLY A 74 8.12 -17.50 6.09
CA GLY A 74 6.82 -17.98 5.61
C GLY A 74 6.95 -18.99 4.47
N PHE A 75 7.78 -18.70 3.49
CA PHE A 75 8.06 -19.61 2.38
C PHE A 75 8.82 -20.87 2.82
N MET A 76 9.81 -20.74 3.73
CA MET A 76 10.53 -21.87 4.28
C MET A 76 9.63 -22.82 5.06
N ARG A 77 8.60 -22.35 5.77
CA ARG A 77 7.57 -23.21 6.41
C ARG A 77 6.80 -24.05 5.40
N ARG A 78 6.76 -23.64 4.13
CA ARG A 78 6.19 -24.41 3.01
C ARG A 78 7.19 -25.33 2.32
N GLY A 79 8.39 -25.48 2.85
CA GLY A 79 9.40 -26.38 2.32
C GLY A 79 10.33 -25.79 1.25
N LEU A 80 10.22 -24.47 0.95
CA LEU A 80 11.17 -23.80 0.07
C LEU A 80 12.49 -23.54 0.81
N ASN A 81 13.60 -23.52 0.08
CA ASN A 81 14.87 -23.09 0.64
C ASN A 81 14.98 -21.55 0.64
N GLN A 82 16.04 -21.03 1.25
CA GLN A 82 16.26 -19.60 1.38
C GLN A 82 16.37 -18.89 0.01
N ALA A 83 17.10 -19.47 -0.94
CA ALA A 83 17.30 -18.88 -2.27
C ALA A 83 15.99 -18.80 -3.06
N GLU A 84 15.17 -19.85 -3.02
CA GLU A 84 13.83 -19.88 -3.60
C GLU A 84 12.91 -18.85 -2.95
N SER A 85 13.00 -18.66 -1.63
CA SER A 85 12.21 -17.68 -0.90
C SER A 85 12.58 -16.24 -1.29
N VAL A 86 13.87 -15.96 -1.45
CA VAL A 86 14.37 -14.67 -1.94
C VAL A 86 13.91 -14.42 -3.38
N ASP A 87 14.00 -15.42 -4.28
CA ASP A 87 13.53 -15.28 -5.67
C ASP A 87 12.02 -14.95 -5.74
N LEU A 88 11.20 -15.53 -4.87
CA LEU A 88 9.76 -15.23 -4.82
C LEU A 88 9.48 -13.79 -4.35
N LEU A 89 10.23 -13.28 -3.36
CA LEU A 89 10.14 -11.88 -2.96
C LEU A 89 10.51 -10.96 -4.12
N GLN A 90 11.62 -11.21 -4.78
CA GLN A 90 12.06 -10.45 -5.96
C GLN A 90 11.07 -10.59 -7.13
N ARG A 91 10.50 -11.77 -7.33
CA ARG A 91 9.47 -12.03 -8.36
C ARG A 91 8.26 -11.13 -8.18
N SER A 92 7.82 -10.85 -6.93
CA SER A 92 6.70 -9.95 -6.69
C SER A 92 6.93 -8.55 -7.27
N VAL A 93 8.15 -8.03 -7.17
CA VAL A 93 8.56 -6.75 -7.75
C VAL A 93 8.70 -6.85 -9.27
N ARG A 94 9.35 -7.91 -9.77
CA ARG A 94 9.53 -8.12 -11.22
C ARG A 94 8.19 -8.15 -11.95
N LEU A 95 7.19 -8.88 -11.45
CA LEU A 95 5.86 -8.97 -12.08
C LEU A 95 5.15 -7.62 -12.18
N ALA A 96 5.23 -6.79 -11.14
CA ALA A 96 4.67 -5.45 -11.16
C ALA A 96 5.42 -4.52 -12.14
N ARG A 97 6.76 -4.62 -12.20
CA ARG A 97 7.57 -3.86 -13.17
C ARG A 97 7.31 -4.28 -14.61
N GLU A 98 7.21 -5.57 -14.87
CA GLU A 98 6.85 -6.11 -16.20
C GLU A 98 5.48 -5.60 -16.65
N ALA A 99 4.48 -5.64 -15.76
CA ALA A 99 3.16 -5.10 -16.03
C ALA A 99 3.19 -3.60 -16.34
N ARG A 100 3.93 -2.83 -15.53
CA ARG A 100 4.14 -1.39 -15.72
C ARG A 100 4.81 -1.09 -17.05
N ASP A 101 5.91 -1.77 -17.37
CA ASP A 101 6.71 -1.48 -18.54
C ASP A 101 5.98 -1.87 -19.82
N ALA A 102 5.24 -2.98 -19.82
CA ALA A 102 4.36 -3.37 -20.91
C ALA A 102 3.22 -2.33 -21.12
N PHE A 103 2.60 -1.88 -20.04
CA PHE A 103 1.58 -0.83 -20.09
C PHE A 103 2.15 0.49 -20.63
N TRP A 104 3.31 0.90 -20.13
CA TRP A 104 3.94 2.17 -20.51
C TRP A 104 4.58 2.14 -21.90
N ALA A 105 4.81 0.98 -22.49
CA ALA A 105 5.30 0.86 -23.88
C ALA A 105 4.33 1.48 -24.87
N GLU A 106 3.01 1.40 -24.61
CA GLU A 106 1.98 1.95 -25.48
C GLU A 106 1.89 3.48 -25.34
N PRO A 107 2.10 4.26 -26.43
CA PRO A 107 2.09 5.73 -26.35
C PRO A 107 0.79 6.34 -25.81
N VAL A 108 -0.36 5.70 -26.09
CA VAL A 108 -1.68 6.16 -25.62
C VAL A 108 -1.77 6.19 -24.09
N HIS A 109 -1.01 5.35 -23.40
CA HIS A 109 -1.01 5.29 -21.94
C HIS A 109 -0.14 6.36 -21.26
N ARG A 110 0.58 7.17 -22.04
CA ARG A 110 1.46 8.24 -21.54
C ARG A 110 0.75 9.59 -21.51
N ILE A 111 -0.48 9.65 -22.05
CA ILE A 111 -1.22 10.91 -22.16
C ILE A 111 -1.75 11.30 -20.78
N ASP A 112 -1.43 12.52 -20.35
CA ASP A 112 -1.93 13.16 -19.13
C ASP A 112 -1.72 12.41 -17.82
N ARG A 113 -0.70 11.55 -17.73
CA ARG A 113 -0.35 10.81 -16.51
C ARG A 113 1.16 10.63 -16.36
N PRO A 114 1.68 10.43 -15.13
CA PRO A 114 3.07 10.08 -14.94
C PRO A 114 3.34 8.63 -15.39
N ARG A 115 4.64 8.32 -15.62
CA ARG A 115 5.04 6.91 -15.67
C ARG A 115 4.73 6.28 -14.31
N PRO A 116 3.99 5.16 -14.28
CA PRO A 116 3.62 4.55 -13.00
C PRO A 116 4.82 4.08 -12.19
N LEU A 117 4.67 4.08 -10.87
CA LEU A 117 5.66 3.57 -9.91
C LEU A 117 5.26 2.18 -9.42
N VAL A 118 6.26 1.44 -8.94
CA VAL A 118 6.10 0.15 -8.27
C VAL A 118 6.57 0.29 -6.82
N ALA A 119 5.65 0.09 -5.87
CA ALA A 119 5.92 0.10 -4.45
C ALA A 119 5.97 -1.34 -3.90
N ALA A 120 7.12 -1.77 -3.38
CA ALA A 120 7.24 -3.11 -2.82
C ALA A 120 6.58 -3.18 -1.45
N SER A 121 5.56 -4.04 -1.32
CA SER A 121 4.77 -4.21 -0.10
C SER A 121 5.57 -4.87 1.01
N VAL A 122 5.52 -4.27 2.19
CA VAL A 122 6.10 -4.75 3.44
C VAL A 122 5.01 -4.72 4.52
N GLY A 123 4.31 -5.83 4.73
CA GLY A 123 3.32 -5.96 5.79
C GLY A 123 3.98 -6.14 7.17
N PRO A 124 3.24 -5.95 8.28
CA PRO A 124 3.75 -6.04 9.63
C PRO A 124 4.10 -7.47 10.04
N TYR A 125 4.80 -7.59 11.16
CA TYR A 125 5.07 -8.89 11.79
C TYR A 125 3.77 -9.66 12.08
N GLY A 126 2.72 -8.94 12.48
CA GLY A 126 1.40 -9.53 12.70
C GLY A 126 0.81 -10.25 11.49
N ALA A 127 1.04 -9.75 10.29
CA ALA A 127 0.60 -10.41 9.05
C ALA A 127 1.31 -11.76 8.83
N PHE A 128 2.61 -11.87 9.19
CA PHE A 128 3.34 -13.14 9.16
C PHE A 128 2.78 -14.17 10.16
N LEU A 129 2.24 -13.71 11.30
CA LEU A 129 1.60 -14.60 12.29
C LEU A 129 0.27 -15.17 11.78
N ALA A 130 -0.39 -14.50 10.83
CA ALA A 130 -1.66 -14.91 10.23
C ALA A 130 -2.77 -15.20 11.25
N ASN A 131 -2.85 -14.42 12.33
CA ASN A 131 -3.79 -14.57 13.44
C ASN A 131 -4.53 -13.28 13.84
N GLY A 132 -4.53 -12.27 12.98
CA GLY A 132 -5.13 -10.96 13.21
C GLY A 132 -4.29 -10.01 14.05
N SER A 133 -3.02 -10.35 14.34
CA SER A 133 -2.13 -9.49 15.12
C SER A 133 -1.74 -8.21 14.37
N GLU A 134 -1.91 -8.17 13.05
CA GLU A 134 -1.75 -6.97 12.20
C GLU A 134 -2.74 -5.85 12.55
N TYR A 135 -3.75 -6.14 13.36
CA TYR A 135 -4.72 -5.16 13.88
C TYR A 135 -4.61 -4.96 15.41
N ARG A 136 -3.53 -5.43 16.05
CA ARG A 136 -3.29 -5.24 17.48
C ARG A 136 -1.92 -4.68 17.81
N GLY A 137 -0.84 -5.21 17.20
CA GLY A 137 0.52 -4.75 17.45
C GLY A 137 1.20 -5.29 18.71
N ASP A 138 0.50 -6.08 19.52
CA ASP A 138 1.02 -6.65 20.79
C ASP A 138 1.87 -7.90 20.53
N TYR A 139 3.08 -7.72 20.02
CA TYR A 139 3.93 -8.86 19.65
C TYR A 139 4.87 -9.31 20.77
N GLY A 140 5.12 -8.48 21.78
CA GLY A 140 6.13 -8.74 22.81
C GLY A 140 7.56 -8.76 22.27
N LEU A 141 7.80 -8.20 21.07
CA LEU A 141 9.12 -8.12 20.45
C LEU A 141 9.77 -6.76 20.70
N SER A 142 11.08 -6.78 20.90
CA SER A 142 11.89 -5.56 20.90
C SER A 142 12.04 -5.00 19.49
N GLU A 143 12.40 -3.72 19.40
CA GLU A 143 12.72 -3.07 18.14
C GLU A 143 13.80 -3.82 17.36
N ALA A 144 14.86 -4.27 18.02
CA ALA A 144 15.93 -5.04 17.39
C ALA A 144 15.41 -6.36 16.77
N GLN A 145 14.51 -7.06 17.45
CA GLN A 145 13.88 -8.28 16.93
C GLN A 145 12.98 -8.00 15.71
N LEU A 146 12.26 -6.88 15.72
CA LEU A 146 11.48 -6.44 14.56
C LEU A 146 12.40 -6.07 13.39
N MET A 147 13.50 -5.37 13.62
CA MET A 147 14.51 -5.09 12.59
C MET A 147 15.09 -6.38 12.01
N ASP A 148 15.45 -7.35 12.83
CA ASP A 148 16.00 -8.64 12.38
C ASP A 148 14.97 -9.44 11.55
N PHE A 149 13.71 -9.36 11.91
CA PHE A 149 12.62 -9.96 11.13
C PHE A 149 12.48 -9.32 9.75
N HIS A 150 12.50 -7.99 9.66
CA HIS A 150 12.28 -7.26 8.42
C HIS A 150 13.51 -7.19 7.51
N ARG A 151 14.72 -7.18 8.06
CA ARG A 151 15.98 -6.96 7.31
C ARG A 151 16.14 -7.89 6.09
N PRO A 152 16.01 -9.23 6.21
CA PRO A 152 16.19 -10.12 5.07
C PRO A 152 15.18 -9.88 3.95
N ARG A 153 13.93 -9.53 4.32
CA ARG A 153 12.85 -9.23 3.38
C ARG A 153 13.09 -7.91 2.64
N LEU A 154 13.46 -6.85 3.37
CA LEU A 154 13.78 -5.57 2.77
C LEU A 154 14.94 -5.68 1.79
N ALA A 155 16.02 -6.36 2.18
CA ALA A 155 17.17 -6.60 1.30
C ALA A 155 16.73 -7.29 0.00
N ALA A 156 15.97 -8.39 0.08
CA ALA A 156 15.50 -9.13 -1.08
C ALA A 156 14.59 -8.29 -2.01
N LEU A 157 13.68 -7.49 -1.44
CA LEU A 157 12.80 -6.63 -2.22
C LEU A 157 13.57 -5.50 -2.92
N LEU A 158 14.50 -4.87 -2.22
CA LEU A 158 15.31 -3.75 -2.76
C LEU A 158 16.26 -4.20 -3.86
N GLU A 159 16.80 -5.43 -3.81
CA GLU A 159 17.59 -6.01 -4.90
C GLU A 159 16.81 -6.13 -6.22
N ALA A 160 15.50 -6.21 -6.18
CA ALA A 160 14.64 -6.22 -7.37
C ALA A 160 14.30 -4.82 -7.90
N ASP A 161 14.89 -3.76 -7.32
CA ASP A 161 14.82 -2.37 -7.75
C ASP A 161 13.38 -1.82 -7.88
N PRO A 162 12.56 -1.85 -6.80
CA PRO A 162 11.30 -1.12 -6.77
C PRO A 162 11.56 0.39 -6.70
N ASP A 163 10.58 1.20 -7.12
CA ASP A 163 10.71 2.66 -7.03
C ASP A 163 10.68 3.15 -5.57
N LEU A 164 9.96 2.43 -4.68
CA LEU A 164 9.93 2.65 -3.23
C LEU A 164 9.36 1.43 -2.50
N LEU A 165 9.37 1.46 -1.17
CA LEU A 165 8.71 0.47 -0.32
C LEU A 165 7.35 0.99 0.17
N ALA A 166 6.37 0.11 0.26
CA ALA A 166 5.08 0.32 0.92
C ALA A 166 5.07 -0.44 2.25
N CYS A 167 5.57 0.19 3.33
CA CYS A 167 5.43 -0.36 4.67
C CYS A 167 4.00 -0.08 5.14
N GLU A 168 3.13 -1.10 5.06
CA GLU A 168 1.69 -0.90 5.11
C GLU A 168 0.98 -1.75 6.16
N THR A 169 -0.18 -1.26 6.61
CA THR A 169 -1.01 -1.91 7.64
C THR A 169 -0.24 -2.08 8.96
N ILE A 170 0.67 -1.16 9.25
CA ILE A 170 1.48 -1.20 10.46
C ILE A 170 0.57 -0.86 11.66
N PRO A 171 0.44 -1.73 12.67
CA PRO A 171 -0.52 -1.51 13.74
C PRO A 171 0.00 -0.66 14.89
N CYS A 172 1.33 -0.53 15.07
CA CYS A 172 1.95 0.14 16.21
C CYS A 172 3.16 1.00 15.81
N LEU A 173 3.41 2.05 16.59
CA LEU A 173 4.55 2.95 16.35
C LEU A 173 5.91 2.25 16.49
N ALA A 174 6.02 1.30 17.41
CA ALA A 174 7.27 0.56 17.64
C ALA A 174 7.77 -0.17 16.38
N GLU A 175 6.85 -0.81 15.60
CA GLU A 175 7.23 -1.47 14.36
C GLU A 175 7.58 -0.47 13.25
N ALA A 176 6.86 0.66 13.18
CA ALA A 176 7.20 1.75 12.27
C ALA A 176 8.62 2.29 12.57
N GLN A 177 8.97 2.44 13.83
CA GLN A 177 10.31 2.87 14.27
C GLN A 177 11.39 1.88 13.85
N ALA A 178 11.15 0.57 14.05
CA ALA A 178 12.06 -0.48 13.61
C ALA A 178 12.29 -0.45 12.08
N LEU A 179 11.24 -0.29 11.30
CA LEU A 179 11.33 -0.19 9.84
C LEU A 179 12.11 1.06 9.40
N VAL A 180 11.83 2.22 10.00
CA VAL A 180 12.53 3.47 9.67
C VAL A 180 14.02 3.39 10.03
N ARG A 181 14.38 2.81 11.19
CA ARG A 181 15.78 2.59 11.52
C ARG A 181 16.46 1.64 10.54
N LEU A 182 15.75 0.57 10.16
CA LEU A 182 16.27 -0.38 9.20
C LEU A 182 16.52 0.27 7.82
N LEU A 183 15.68 1.23 7.39
CA LEU A 183 15.91 1.98 6.15
C LEU A 183 17.27 2.69 6.10
N THR A 184 17.85 3.07 7.24
CA THR A 184 19.16 3.71 7.26
C THR A 184 20.31 2.78 6.80
N GLU A 185 20.09 1.46 6.84
CA GLU A 185 21.02 0.46 6.27
C GLU A 185 20.96 0.45 4.72
N PHE A 186 19.93 1.07 4.12
CA PHE A 186 19.67 1.14 2.69
C PHE A 186 19.56 2.61 2.23
N PRO A 187 20.65 3.35 2.10
CA PRO A 187 20.63 4.82 1.95
C PRO A 187 19.90 5.35 0.72
N ASN A 188 19.70 4.51 -0.30
CA ASN A 188 18.96 4.89 -1.52
C ASN A 188 17.48 4.52 -1.47
N ALA A 189 17.04 3.76 -0.46
CA ALA A 189 15.67 3.32 -0.33
C ALA A 189 14.78 4.44 0.20
N TRP A 190 13.57 4.51 -0.34
CA TRP A 190 12.46 5.34 0.13
C TRP A 190 11.29 4.46 0.51
N ALA A 191 10.54 4.86 1.52
CA ALA A 191 9.34 4.15 1.91
C ALA A 191 8.22 5.13 2.27
N TRP A 192 6.97 4.76 2.03
CA TRP A 192 5.92 5.30 2.87
C TRP A 192 5.68 4.38 4.06
N ILE A 193 5.17 4.96 5.13
CA ILE A 193 4.69 4.22 6.31
C ILE A 193 3.20 4.49 6.43
N SER A 194 2.37 3.45 6.31
CA SER A 194 0.93 3.56 6.52
C SER A 194 0.46 2.60 7.62
N PHE A 195 -0.39 3.13 8.49
CA PHE A 195 -0.91 2.42 9.65
C PHE A 195 -2.31 1.88 9.38
N SER A 196 -2.69 0.82 10.10
CA SER A 196 -4.08 0.46 10.30
C SER A 196 -4.63 1.24 11.50
N ALA A 197 -5.85 1.78 11.39
CA ALA A 197 -6.47 2.57 12.44
C ALA A 197 -7.70 1.87 13.04
N GLY A 198 -7.82 2.00 14.36
CA GLY A 198 -8.91 1.43 15.14
C GLY A 198 -10.14 2.35 15.23
N ASP A 199 -9.92 3.67 15.09
CA ASP A 199 -10.95 4.70 15.14
C ASP A 199 -10.52 5.97 14.38
N GLU A 200 -11.22 7.08 14.59
CA GLU A 200 -10.98 8.38 13.95
C GLU A 200 -9.73 9.13 14.47
N ALA A 201 -9.03 8.61 15.47
CA ALA A 201 -7.89 9.26 16.11
C ALA A 201 -6.67 8.34 16.29
N HIS A 202 -6.89 7.04 16.52
CA HIS A 202 -5.87 6.10 16.96
C HIS A 202 -5.59 5.03 15.93
N ILE A 203 -4.30 4.68 15.82
CA ILE A 203 -3.87 3.46 15.13
C ILE A 203 -4.28 2.22 15.96
N CYS A 204 -4.25 1.03 15.39
CA CYS A 204 -4.81 -0.16 16.00
C CYS A 204 -4.23 -0.51 17.37
N HIS A 205 -2.98 -0.18 17.66
CA HIS A 205 -2.34 -0.42 18.96
C HIS A 205 -2.71 0.62 20.01
N GLY A 206 -3.22 1.81 19.61
CA GLY A 206 -3.73 2.81 20.52
C GLY A 206 -2.99 4.15 20.56
N GLU A 207 -1.82 4.28 19.89
CA GLU A 207 -1.17 5.57 19.72
C GLU A 207 -2.01 6.48 18.81
N THR A 208 -1.99 7.79 19.04
CA THR A 208 -2.66 8.70 18.11
C THR A 208 -1.94 8.75 16.77
N PHE A 209 -2.70 8.81 15.67
CA PHE A 209 -2.08 8.93 14.35
C PHE A 209 -1.28 10.24 14.20
N SER A 210 -1.69 11.30 14.90
CA SER A 210 -0.95 12.57 14.95
C SER A 210 0.45 12.41 15.56
N GLU A 211 0.59 11.68 16.67
CA GLU A 211 1.91 11.38 17.26
C GLU A 211 2.78 10.56 16.30
N CYS A 212 2.20 9.55 15.65
CA CYS A 212 2.90 8.74 14.67
C CYS A 212 3.37 9.58 13.46
N ALA A 213 2.51 10.45 12.93
CA ALA A 213 2.83 11.31 11.79
C ALA A 213 3.91 12.36 12.17
N ALA A 214 3.83 12.95 13.35
CA ALA A 214 4.81 13.89 13.86
C ALA A 214 6.20 13.24 14.00
N TRP A 215 6.24 12.01 14.51
CA TRP A 215 7.52 11.28 14.62
C TRP A 215 8.10 10.97 13.24
N LEU A 216 7.26 10.54 12.28
CA LEU A 216 7.68 10.21 10.92
C LEU A 216 8.11 11.43 10.11
N ASP A 217 7.63 12.64 10.46
CA ASP A 217 8.00 13.87 9.75
C ASP A 217 9.50 14.14 9.79
N GLY A 218 10.14 13.87 10.94
CA GLY A 218 11.59 13.98 11.12
C GLY A 218 12.43 12.91 10.41
N CYS A 219 11.83 11.95 9.71
CA CYS A 219 12.54 10.81 9.12
C CYS A 219 12.81 11.04 7.62
N PRO A 220 14.08 11.26 7.19
CA PRO A 220 14.38 11.71 5.82
C PRO A 220 13.94 10.74 4.72
N GLN A 221 14.07 9.42 4.92
CA GLN A 221 13.76 8.38 3.94
C GLN A 221 12.26 8.00 3.92
N VAL A 222 11.44 8.60 4.80
CA VAL A 222 9.99 8.44 4.75
C VAL A 222 9.42 9.37 3.69
N ALA A 223 8.98 8.80 2.59
CA ALA A 223 8.46 9.51 1.41
C ALA A 223 7.04 10.04 1.59
N ALA A 224 6.22 9.32 2.38
CA ALA A 224 4.85 9.69 2.74
C ALA A 224 4.43 9.00 4.03
N VAL A 225 3.44 9.55 4.72
CA VAL A 225 2.79 8.94 5.90
C VAL A 225 1.32 8.68 5.59
N GLY A 226 0.71 7.68 6.21
CA GLY A 226 -0.70 7.44 5.88
C GLY A 226 -1.43 6.36 6.65
N ILE A 227 -2.61 6.05 6.13
CA ILE A 227 -3.55 5.06 6.68
C ILE A 227 -4.03 4.15 5.56
N ASN A 228 -4.04 2.86 5.81
CA ASN A 228 -4.63 1.88 4.91
C ASN A 228 -5.39 0.78 5.67
N CYS A 229 -6.10 -0.06 4.93
CA CYS A 229 -6.84 -1.22 5.45
C CYS A 229 -7.75 -0.87 6.65
N THR A 230 -8.36 0.30 6.60
CA THR A 230 -9.14 0.96 7.65
C THR A 230 -10.52 1.32 7.11
N ALA A 231 -11.50 1.53 7.98
CA ALA A 231 -12.82 2.00 7.57
C ALA A 231 -12.73 3.40 6.92
N PRO A 232 -13.34 3.61 5.74
CA PRO A 232 -13.20 4.87 4.99
C PRO A 232 -13.74 6.09 5.75
N GLY A 233 -14.70 5.91 6.67
CA GLY A 233 -15.27 6.97 7.47
C GLY A 233 -14.29 7.62 8.46
N TYR A 234 -13.25 6.92 8.89
CA TYR A 234 -12.25 7.45 9.83
C TYR A 234 -11.25 8.40 9.17
N LEU A 235 -11.04 8.26 7.85
CA LEU A 235 -9.97 8.96 7.13
C LEU A 235 -10.03 10.49 7.23
N PRO A 236 -11.19 11.17 7.11
CA PRO A 236 -11.20 12.64 7.15
C PRO A 236 -10.60 13.21 8.45
N ALA A 237 -10.90 12.60 9.59
CA ALA A 237 -10.37 13.05 10.88
C ALA A 237 -8.86 12.73 11.00
N LEU A 238 -8.47 11.53 10.61
CA LEU A 238 -7.05 11.10 10.64
C LEU A 238 -6.17 11.97 9.72
N ILE A 239 -6.63 12.28 8.50
CA ILE A 239 -5.90 13.13 7.56
C ILE A 239 -5.72 14.55 8.14
N ARG A 240 -6.78 15.16 8.67
CA ARG A 240 -6.69 16.47 9.32
C ARG A 240 -5.69 16.47 10.47
N ALA A 241 -5.73 15.45 11.33
CA ALA A 241 -4.82 15.31 12.46
C ALA A 241 -3.35 15.23 12.00
N ALA A 242 -3.07 14.49 10.92
CA ALA A 242 -1.73 14.41 10.36
C ALA A 242 -1.29 15.73 9.73
N ARG A 243 -2.17 16.44 8.97
CA ARG A 243 -1.82 17.70 8.31
C ARG A 243 -1.33 18.80 9.26
N VAL A 244 -1.74 18.75 10.51
CA VAL A 244 -1.30 19.73 11.52
C VAL A 244 0.17 19.53 11.91
N VAL A 245 0.72 18.33 11.74
CA VAL A 245 2.03 17.93 12.30
C VAL A 245 3.04 17.47 11.26
N THR A 246 2.65 17.34 9.98
CA THR A 246 3.59 16.92 8.92
C THR A 246 3.31 17.62 7.60
N GLU A 247 4.40 17.98 6.90
CA GLU A 247 4.38 18.46 5.52
C GLU A 247 4.57 17.32 4.50
N LYS A 248 4.85 16.10 4.95
CA LYS A 248 4.99 14.94 4.06
C LYS A 248 3.69 14.68 3.29
N PRO A 249 3.78 14.11 2.08
CA PRO A 249 2.61 13.58 1.38
C PRO A 249 1.82 12.62 2.27
N ILE A 250 0.48 12.71 2.22
CA ILE A 250 -0.40 11.77 2.93
C ILE A 250 -0.94 10.75 1.95
N VAL A 251 -0.74 9.46 2.26
CA VAL A 251 -1.25 8.32 1.50
C VAL A 251 -2.43 7.66 2.21
N VAL A 252 -3.54 7.46 1.50
CA VAL A 252 -4.72 6.77 2.03
C VAL A 252 -5.26 5.74 1.03
N TYR A 253 -5.47 4.52 1.50
CA TYR A 253 -6.11 3.43 0.74
C TYR A 253 -6.90 2.53 1.68
N PRO A 254 -8.14 2.95 2.00
CA PRO A 254 -9.02 2.23 2.92
C PRO A 254 -9.65 1.00 2.28
N ASN A 255 -10.36 0.23 3.09
CA ASN A 255 -11.27 -0.81 2.63
C ASN A 255 -12.45 -0.18 1.86
N SER A 256 -13.16 -1.00 1.06
CA SER A 256 -14.32 -0.52 0.27
C SER A 256 -15.48 0.04 1.12
N GLY A 257 -15.45 -0.18 2.43
CA GLY A 257 -16.54 0.17 3.34
C GLY A 257 -17.63 -0.90 3.44
N GLU A 258 -17.45 -2.06 2.80
CA GLU A 258 -18.34 -3.20 2.98
C GLU A 258 -18.26 -3.70 4.43
N THR A 259 -19.42 -3.97 5.05
CA THR A 259 -19.52 -4.51 6.40
C THR A 259 -19.80 -6.01 6.33
N TRP A 260 -19.01 -6.81 7.04
CA TRP A 260 -19.30 -8.24 7.18
C TRP A 260 -20.51 -8.47 8.06
N GLN A 261 -21.54 -9.11 7.53
CA GLN A 261 -22.74 -9.52 8.26
C GLN A 261 -22.54 -10.97 8.72
N ALA A 262 -22.13 -11.17 9.96
CA ALA A 262 -21.87 -12.48 10.52
C ALA A 262 -23.09 -13.40 10.48
N ASP A 263 -24.30 -12.86 10.72
CA ASP A 263 -25.56 -13.60 10.74
C ASP A 263 -25.97 -14.13 9.36
N HIS A 264 -25.52 -13.49 8.29
CA HIS A 264 -25.85 -13.85 6.91
C HIS A 264 -24.66 -14.42 6.13
N HIS A 265 -23.47 -14.51 6.75
CA HIS A 265 -22.22 -14.95 6.11
C HIS A 265 -21.96 -14.23 4.76
N CYS A 266 -22.29 -12.94 4.69
CA CYS A 266 -22.13 -12.14 3.48
C CYS A 266 -21.60 -10.72 3.79
N TRP A 267 -20.95 -10.13 2.79
CA TRP A 267 -20.57 -8.73 2.84
C TRP A 267 -21.76 -7.85 2.41
N GLN A 268 -22.20 -6.97 3.31
CA GLN A 268 -23.17 -5.95 2.94
C GLN A 268 -22.46 -4.85 2.17
N ARG A 269 -22.84 -4.67 0.92
CA ARG A 269 -22.31 -3.61 0.07
C ARG A 269 -22.84 -2.26 0.53
N VAL A 270 -21.92 -1.38 0.92
CA VAL A 270 -22.17 0.05 0.98
C VAL A 270 -21.64 0.64 -0.31
N SER A 271 -22.53 0.80 -1.27
CA SER A 271 -22.42 1.44 -2.58
C SER A 271 -21.13 1.32 -3.42
N VAL A 272 -21.37 1.18 -4.72
CA VAL A 272 -20.39 0.99 -5.80
C VAL A 272 -19.63 2.30 -6.12
N GLY A 273 -18.41 2.16 -6.64
CA GLY A 273 -17.48 3.12 -7.26
C GLY A 273 -17.72 4.65 -7.17
N ALA A 274 -18.92 5.13 -7.47
CA ALA A 274 -19.23 6.57 -7.45
C ALA A 274 -19.17 7.19 -6.04
N THR A 275 -19.60 6.46 -5.01
CA THR A 275 -19.51 6.92 -3.62
C THR A 275 -18.09 6.80 -3.07
N PHE A 276 -17.30 5.84 -3.54
CA PHE A 276 -15.90 5.72 -3.17
C PHE A 276 -15.08 6.86 -3.77
N ALA A 277 -15.37 7.27 -5.03
CA ALA A 277 -14.75 8.45 -5.63
C ALA A 277 -15.15 9.74 -4.91
N ALA A 278 -16.42 9.89 -4.53
CA ALA A 278 -16.86 11.05 -3.74
C ALA A 278 -16.19 11.10 -2.35
N ALA A 279 -15.95 9.95 -1.72
CA ALA A 279 -15.15 9.89 -0.49
C ALA A 279 -13.69 10.30 -0.75
N ALA A 280 -13.10 9.90 -1.89
CA ALA A 280 -11.76 10.28 -2.27
C ALA A 280 -11.61 11.81 -2.46
N GLU A 281 -12.66 12.48 -2.95
CA GLU A 281 -12.71 13.95 -3.02
C GLU A 281 -12.61 14.60 -1.64
N VAL A 282 -13.31 14.05 -0.65
CA VAL A 282 -13.22 14.50 0.74
C VAL A 282 -11.82 14.26 1.31
N TRP A 283 -11.22 13.08 1.09
CA TRP A 283 -9.87 12.79 1.59
C TRP A 283 -8.82 13.72 0.97
N TYR A 284 -8.97 14.03 -0.31
CA TYR A 284 -8.10 15.02 -0.97
C TYR A 284 -8.27 16.43 -0.40
N ALA A 285 -9.51 16.86 -0.18
CA ALA A 285 -9.80 18.17 0.41
C ALA A 285 -9.21 18.32 1.83
N GLU A 286 -9.14 17.22 2.59
CA GLU A 286 -8.51 17.16 3.91
C GLU A 286 -6.97 17.08 3.84
N GLY A 287 -6.38 16.84 2.66
CA GLY A 287 -4.94 16.90 2.44
C GLY A 287 -4.25 15.62 1.97
N ALA A 288 -4.98 14.54 1.70
CA ALA A 288 -4.40 13.35 1.09
C ALA A 288 -3.99 13.64 -0.36
N THR A 289 -2.79 13.17 -0.75
CA THR A 289 -2.26 13.37 -2.11
C THR A 289 -1.91 12.05 -2.82
N LEU A 290 -1.92 10.93 -2.11
CA LEU A 290 -1.87 9.58 -2.67
C LEU A 290 -3.14 8.86 -2.23
N ILE A 291 -3.99 8.43 -3.19
CA ILE A 291 -5.33 7.93 -2.89
C ILE A 291 -5.58 6.66 -3.68
N GLY A 292 -5.98 5.60 -2.99
CA GLY A 292 -6.30 4.31 -3.59
C GLY A 292 -7.28 3.50 -2.77
N GLY A 293 -7.20 2.18 -2.86
CA GLY A 293 -8.05 1.27 -2.12
C GLY A 293 -7.33 0.05 -1.57
N CYS A 294 -7.87 -0.52 -0.50
CA CYS A 294 -7.41 -1.76 0.10
C CYS A 294 -8.51 -2.83 -0.02
N CYS A 295 -8.71 -3.66 0.98
CA CYS A 295 -9.60 -4.81 0.91
C CYS A 295 -10.96 -4.51 0.26
N ARG A 296 -11.39 -5.42 -0.63
CA ARG A 296 -12.65 -5.37 -1.38
C ARG A 296 -12.78 -4.27 -2.42
N THR A 297 -11.77 -3.42 -2.60
CA THR A 297 -11.75 -2.48 -3.74
C THR A 297 -11.36 -3.19 -5.05
N THR A 298 -11.80 -2.64 -6.16
CA THR A 298 -11.67 -3.27 -7.50
C THR A 298 -11.14 -2.24 -8.51
N PRO A 299 -10.74 -2.66 -9.72
CA PRO A 299 -10.37 -1.73 -10.78
C PRO A 299 -11.42 -0.65 -11.07
N ASP A 300 -12.72 -0.92 -10.85
CA ASP A 300 -13.77 0.08 -11.05
C ASP A 300 -13.72 1.22 -10.01
N HIS A 301 -13.39 0.91 -8.76
CA HIS A 301 -13.15 1.93 -7.73
C HIS A 301 -11.97 2.82 -8.12
N ILE A 302 -10.87 2.22 -8.57
CA ILE A 302 -9.65 2.93 -8.97
C ILE A 302 -9.89 3.78 -10.22
N ARG A 303 -10.66 3.26 -11.19
CA ARG A 303 -11.05 4.01 -12.40
C ARG A 303 -11.87 5.25 -12.05
N ALA A 304 -12.77 5.14 -11.09
CA ALA A 304 -13.58 6.28 -10.64
C ALA A 304 -12.72 7.36 -9.95
N ILE A 305 -11.78 6.97 -9.09
CA ILE A 305 -10.80 7.88 -8.48
C ILE A 305 -9.95 8.53 -9.59
N ALA A 306 -9.38 7.73 -10.48
CA ALA A 306 -8.51 8.23 -11.54
C ALA A 306 -9.22 9.22 -12.46
N ALA A 307 -10.46 8.92 -12.86
CA ALA A 307 -11.28 9.81 -13.68
C ALA A 307 -11.53 11.16 -13.01
N TRP A 308 -11.66 11.20 -11.68
CA TRP A 308 -11.78 12.43 -10.93
C TRP A 308 -10.43 13.16 -10.80
N VAL A 309 -9.36 12.46 -10.39
CA VAL A 309 -8.01 13.06 -10.23
C VAL A 309 -7.52 13.71 -11.52
N ARG A 310 -7.80 13.11 -12.69
CA ARG A 310 -7.40 13.67 -14.00
C ARG A 310 -8.15 14.95 -14.39
N ARG A 311 -9.26 15.28 -13.71
CA ARG A 311 -9.97 16.57 -13.89
C ARG A 311 -9.42 17.70 -13.00
N LEU A 312 -8.61 17.37 -12.00
CA LEU A 312 -7.99 18.39 -11.16
C LEU A 312 -6.95 19.20 -11.96
N PRO A 313 -6.83 20.52 -11.71
CA PRO A 313 -5.83 21.34 -12.38
C PRO A 313 -4.42 20.87 -12.02
N ARG A 314 -3.53 20.76 -13.01
CA ARG A 314 -2.12 20.42 -12.78
C ARG A 314 -1.45 21.53 -11.96
N ARG A 315 -0.56 21.14 -11.06
CA ARG A 315 0.29 22.08 -10.33
C ARG A 315 1.33 22.66 -11.31
N GLY A 316 1.46 23.96 -11.40
CA GLY A 316 2.49 24.63 -12.22
C GLY A 316 2.07 25.12 -13.61
N HIS A 317 0.84 24.90 -14.05
CA HIS A 317 0.28 25.65 -15.16
C HIS A 317 -0.41 26.92 -14.60
N VAL A 318 0.37 27.94 -14.30
CA VAL A 318 -0.18 29.30 -14.27
C VAL A 318 -0.51 29.60 -15.73
N SER A 319 -1.81 29.65 -16.06
CA SER A 319 -2.28 30.17 -17.35
C SER A 319 -1.77 31.59 -17.46
N SER A 320 -0.80 31.81 -18.36
CA SER A 320 -0.36 33.13 -18.79
C SER A 320 -1.43 33.76 -19.66
#